data_7017078df09c2b5c8d7e2bf67b2e61c9
#
_entry.id   7017078df09c2b5c8d7e2bf67b2e61c9
#
_cell.length_a   1.000
_cell.length_b   1.000
_cell.length_c   1.000
_cell.angle_alpha   90.00
_cell.angle_beta   90.00
_cell.angle_gamma   90.00
#
_symmetry.space_group_name_H-M   'P 1'
#
loop_
_entity.id
_entity.type
_entity.pdbx_description
1 polymer ?
#
loop_
_entity_poly.entity_id
_entity_poly.type
_entity_poly.pdbx_seq_one_letter_code
_entity_poly.pdbx_strand_id
1 'polypeptide(L)'
;MRIPKRIQPLVDDGLIDDVTSRLMSGKEADIYVVHCGDEVRCAKVYKEASKRNFKKSVQYTEGRKVKNSRRARAMEKGSKFGRQEQEKLWQNAEVDALYLLASAGVRVPEPFGCIDGVLLMELMTDGEGGIAPRLADIAMTEEEALEDHAIVIQNIVRMLCAGIVHGDLSEFNVLVDQYGPVIIDLPQAVNAASNNNAKSMLERDVDNMRRYFGEFAPSLLHSHYGKEMWELYENGELQPDTVLTGRFKESTKAADVGSVMEQIEAARKEEEARQERLRENDA
;
A
#
# COMPACT_ATOMS: atom_id res chain seq x y z
N MET A 1 18.38 14.66 -22.82
CA MET A 1 19.05 14.70 -21.47
C MET A 1 20.13 13.61 -21.44
N ARG A 2 21.18 13.69 -20.55
CA ARG A 2 22.10 12.53 -20.38
C ARG A 2 21.34 11.36 -19.74
N ILE A 3 21.36 10.20 -20.38
CA ILE A 3 20.65 9.01 -19.90
C ILE A 3 21.26 8.55 -18.57
N PRO A 4 20.43 8.34 -17.53
CA PRO A 4 20.90 7.79 -16.25
C PRO A 4 21.48 6.40 -16.43
N LYS A 5 22.59 6.09 -15.73
CA LYS A 5 23.29 4.81 -15.88
C LYS A 5 22.41 3.57 -15.66
N ARG A 6 21.37 3.68 -14.81
CA ARG A 6 20.43 2.58 -14.54
C ARG A 6 19.37 2.41 -15.62
N ILE A 7 19.07 3.45 -16.39
CA ILE A 7 18.15 3.37 -17.53
C ILE A 7 18.87 2.89 -18.77
N GLN A 8 20.20 3.10 -18.88
CA GLN A 8 20.97 2.77 -20.06
C GLN A 8 20.77 1.33 -20.57
N PRO A 9 20.74 0.26 -19.73
CA PRO A 9 20.47 -1.10 -20.19
C PRO A 9 19.10 -1.23 -20.89
N LEU A 10 18.06 -0.53 -20.40
CA LEU A 10 16.74 -0.58 -20.99
C LEU A 10 16.71 0.14 -22.36
N VAL A 11 17.56 1.13 -22.55
CA VAL A 11 17.74 1.79 -23.86
C VAL A 11 18.51 0.88 -24.81
N ASP A 12 19.58 0.24 -24.34
CA ASP A 12 20.39 -0.69 -25.13
C ASP A 12 19.56 -1.91 -25.59
N ASP A 13 18.59 -2.35 -24.77
CA ASP A 13 17.65 -3.45 -25.07
C ASP A 13 16.43 -2.99 -25.90
N GLY A 14 16.31 -1.69 -26.21
CA GLY A 14 15.21 -1.14 -27.00
C GLY A 14 13.85 -1.08 -26.27
N LEU A 15 13.84 -1.14 -24.96
CA LEU A 15 12.63 -0.99 -24.13
C LEU A 15 12.29 0.47 -23.86
N ILE A 16 13.28 1.34 -23.93
CA ILE A 16 13.18 2.80 -23.82
C ILE A 16 13.95 3.39 -25.00
N ASP A 17 13.34 4.31 -25.73
CA ASP A 17 13.99 5.00 -26.84
C ASP A 17 14.78 6.21 -26.37
N ASP A 18 14.21 7.02 -25.47
CA ASP A 18 14.84 8.23 -24.95
C ASP A 18 14.33 8.61 -23.55
N VAL A 19 15.14 9.40 -22.85
CA VAL A 19 14.80 10.02 -21.55
C VAL A 19 14.62 11.50 -21.74
N THR A 20 13.37 11.95 -21.65
CA THR A 20 13.00 13.36 -21.91
C THR A 20 13.40 14.28 -20.76
N SER A 21 12.95 13.96 -19.55
CA SER A 21 13.17 14.81 -18.37
C SER A 21 13.15 14.01 -17.08
N ARG A 22 13.70 14.61 -16.02
CA ARG A 22 13.53 14.12 -14.65
C ARG A 22 12.43 14.92 -13.97
N LEU A 23 11.35 14.23 -13.56
CA LEU A 23 10.23 14.86 -12.88
C LEU A 23 10.54 15.16 -11.42
N MET A 24 11.13 14.20 -10.72
CA MET A 24 11.36 14.29 -9.29
C MET A 24 12.60 13.51 -8.86
N SER A 25 13.22 13.98 -7.78
CA SER A 25 14.27 13.26 -7.07
C SER A 25 13.87 13.11 -5.61
N GLY A 26 13.32 11.94 -5.24
CA GLY A 26 12.95 11.62 -3.88
C GLY A 26 14.07 10.95 -3.09
N LYS A 27 13.79 10.55 -1.86
CA LYS A 27 14.72 9.81 -1.00
C LYS A 27 14.94 8.38 -1.49
N GLU A 28 13.91 7.77 -2.06
CA GLU A 28 13.86 6.34 -2.42
C GLU A 28 14.08 6.09 -3.90
N ALA A 29 13.64 7.01 -4.77
CA ALA A 29 13.73 6.89 -6.21
C ALA A 29 13.87 8.24 -6.89
N ASP A 30 14.36 8.20 -8.13
CA ASP A 30 14.26 9.30 -9.10
C ASP A 30 13.21 8.93 -10.15
N ILE A 31 12.38 9.88 -10.54
CA ILE A 31 11.29 9.71 -11.50
C ILE A 31 11.65 10.42 -12.79
N TYR A 32 11.54 9.72 -13.91
CA TYR A 32 11.85 10.21 -15.25
C TYR A 32 10.66 10.03 -16.19
N VAL A 33 10.53 10.95 -17.15
CA VAL A 33 9.70 10.79 -18.34
C VAL A 33 10.54 10.13 -19.42
N VAL A 34 10.02 9.07 -20.02
CA VAL A 34 10.71 8.27 -21.04
C VAL A 34 9.77 8.02 -22.22
N HIS A 35 10.36 7.86 -23.42
CA HIS A 35 9.67 7.39 -24.60
C HIS A 35 9.87 5.90 -24.79
N CYS A 36 8.79 5.18 -25.09
CA CYS A 36 8.76 3.74 -25.37
C CYS A 36 7.89 3.52 -26.62
N GLY A 37 8.47 3.53 -27.80
CA GLY A 37 7.74 3.60 -29.07
C GLY A 37 6.98 4.93 -29.19
N ASP A 38 5.72 4.83 -29.52
CA ASP A 38 4.82 6.00 -29.65
C ASP A 38 4.27 6.49 -28.31
N GLU A 39 4.60 5.82 -27.20
CA GLU A 39 4.04 6.14 -25.88
C GLU A 39 5.05 6.86 -24.99
N VAL A 40 4.51 7.78 -24.17
CA VAL A 40 5.26 8.44 -23.10
C VAL A 40 4.94 7.75 -21.79
N ARG A 41 5.98 7.32 -21.07
CA ARG A 41 5.86 6.56 -19.82
C ARG A 41 6.65 7.20 -18.69
N CYS A 42 6.40 6.71 -17.49
CA CYS A 42 7.13 7.07 -16.28
C CYS A 42 8.13 5.96 -15.94
N ALA A 43 9.40 6.31 -15.68
CA ALA A 43 10.42 5.40 -15.19
C ALA A 43 10.79 5.77 -13.74
N LYS A 44 10.41 4.93 -12.77
CA LYS A 44 10.80 5.06 -11.35
C LYS A 44 12.09 4.27 -11.13
N VAL A 45 13.20 4.99 -10.93
CA VAL A 45 14.55 4.44 -10.75
C VAL A 45 14.86 4.40 -9.26
N TYR A 46 14.87 3.22 -8.66
CA TYR A 46 15.14 3.07 -7.24
C TYR A 46 16.59 3.36 -6.89
N LYS A 47 16.83 4.09 -5.79
CA LYS A 47 18.16 4.40 -5.26
C LYS A 47 18.71 3.22 -4.48
N GLU A 48 20.06 3.09 -4.43
CA GLU A 48 20.72 2.03 -3.68
C GLU A 48 20.49 2.14 -2.15
N ALA A 49 20.38 1.00 -1.47
CA ALA A 49 20.13 0.87 -0.03
C ALA A 49 21.08 1.68 0.87
N SER A 50 22.31 1.95 0.42
CA SER A 50 23.30 2.71 1.18
C SER A 50 22.90 4.17 1.45
N LYS A 51 21.93 4.70 0.69
CA LYS A 51 21.45 6.09 0.77
C LYS A 51 20.10 6.23 1.48
N ARG A 52 19.51 5.14 1.97
CA ARG A 52 18.18 5.13 2.62
C ARG A 52 18.28 5.01 4.14
N ASN A 53 17.37 5.65 4.86
CA ASN A 53 17.30 5.65 6.31
C ASN A 53 16.15 4.72 6.78
N PHE A 54 16.47 3.46 7.11
CA PHE A 54 15.52 2.39 7.45
C PHE A 54 14.93 2.44 8.88
N LYS A 55 14.88 3.60 9.54
CA LYS A 55 14.46 3.68 10.95
C LYS A 55 13.00 3.30 11.26
N LYS A 56 12.11 3.19 10.25
CA LYS A 56 10.68 2.86 10.46
C LYS A 56 10.27 1.48 9.91
N SER A 57 11.21 0.59 9.58
CA SER A 57 10.92 -0.60 8.76
C SER A 57 10.16 -1.75 9.47
N VAL A 58 10.12 -1.81 10.80
CA VAL A 58 9.61 -2.99 11.53
C VAL A 58 8.11 -3.20 11.32
N GLN A 59 7.31 -2.13 11.38
CA GLN A 59 5.85 -2.22 11.24
C GLN A 59 5.40 -2.62 9.82
N TYR A 60 6.18 -2.24 8.80
CA TYR A 60 5.87 -2.51 7.38
C TYR A 60 6.46 -3.83 6.88
N THR A 61 7.35 -4.47 7.63
CA THR A 61 7.94 -5.78 7.28
C THR A 61 7.19 -6.96 7.88
N GLU A 62 6.30 -6.71 8.84
CA GLU A 62 5.48 -7.75 9.45
C GLU A 62 4.57 -8.41 8.39
N GLY A 63 4.55 -9.74 8.38
CA GLY A 63 3.81 -10.53 7.40
C GLY A 63 4.54 -10.83 6.09
N ARG A 64 5.67 -10.17 5.79
CA ARG A 64 6.50 -10.47 4.61
C ARG A 64 7.37 -11.71 4.86
N LYS A 65 6.99 -12.86 4.30
CA LYS A 65 7.72 -14.13 4.48
C LYS A 65 9.01 -14.18 3.67
N VAL A 66 10.15 -14.30 4.37
CA VAL A 66 11.45 -14.63 3.74
C VAL A 66 11.60 -16.16 3.73
N LYS A 67 11.48 -16.79 2.55
CA LYS A 67 11.54 -18.25 2.39
C LYS A 67 12.92 -18.88 2.76
N ASN A 68 13.97 -18.08 2.94
CA ASN A 68 15.33 -18.56 3.18
C ASN A 68 15.86 -18.04 4.52
N SER A 69 16.08 -18.95 5.48
CA SER A 69 16.56 -18.65 6.84
C SER A 69 17.94 -17.95 6.88
N ARG A 70 18.80 -18.18 5.87
CA ARG A 70 20.10 -17.51 5.75
C ARG A 70 19.96 -16.05 5.36
N ARG A 71 19.02 -15.74 4.43
CA ARG A 71 18.68 -14.37 4.03
C ARG A 71 18.02 -13.62 5.17
N ALA A 72 17.09 -14.24 5.89
CA ALA A 72 16.43 -13.67 7.05
C ALA A 72 17.44 -13.23 8.13
N ARG A 73 18.39 -14.12 8.50
CA ARG A 73 19.45 -13.81 9.45
C ARG A 73 20.40 -12.69 8.99
N ALA A 74 20.70 -12.62 7.67
CA ALA A 74 21.54 -11.56 7.12
C ALA A 74 20.86 -10.20 7.15
N MET A 75 19.55 -10.17 6.93
CA MET A 75 18.70 -8.96 7.02
C MET A 75 18.60 -8.47 8.45
N GLU A 76 18.36 -9.37 9.41
CA GLU A 76 18.29 -9.07 10.85
C GLU A 76 19.60 -8.47 11.38
N LYS A 77 20.74 -9.00 10.93
CA LYS A 77 22.09 -8.48 11.29
C LYS A 77 22.43 -7.14 10.62
N GLY A 78 21.62 -6.63 9.70
CA GLY A 78 21.86 -5.36 8.98
C GLY A 78 23.17 -5.35 8.16
N SER A 79 23.68 -6.53 7.74
CA SER A 79 24.87 -6.64 6.90
C SER A 79 24.65 -5.94 5.54
N LYS A 80 25.72 -5.60 4.79
CA LYS A 80 25.61 -5.02 3.45
C LYS A 80 24.73 -5.90 2.54
N PHE A 81 24.95 -7.22 2.57
CA PHE A 81 24.14 -8.19 1.84
C PHE A 81 22.69 -8.21 2.37
N GLY A 82 22.49 -8.21 3.69
CA GLY A 82 21.13 -8.18 4.28
C GLY A 82 20.34 -6.94 3.89
N ARG A 83 20.98 -5.77 3.83
CA ARG A 83 20.35 -4.52 3.37
C ARG A 83 19.97 -4.57 1.89
N GLN A 84 20.80 -5.13 1.04
CA GLN A 84 20.50 -5.31 -0.40
C GLN A 84 19.33 -6.28 -0.61
N GLU A 85 19.28 -7.39 0.13
CA GLU A 85 18.17 -8.35 0.06
C GLU A 85 16.85 -7.72 0.58
N GLN A 86 16.92 -6.94 1.65
CA GLN A 86 15.77 -6.18 2.15
C GLN A 86 15.25 -5.18 1.12
N GLU A 87 16.14 -4.48 0.42
CA GLU A 87 15.78 -3.54 -0.65
C GLU A 87 15.06 -4.22 -1.81
N LYS A 88 15.58 -5.37 -2.28
CA LYS A 88 14.93 -6.15 -3.34
C LYS A 88 13.53 -6.61 -2.94
N LEU A 89 13.35 -7.04 -1.69
CA LEU A 89 12.04 -7.42 -1.18
C LEU A 89 11.06 -6.23 -1.14
N TRP A 90 11.54 -5.04 -0.83
CA TRP A 90 10.74 -3.83 -0.83
C TRP A 90 10.32 -3.43 -2.25
N GLN A 91 11.26 -3.38 -3.18
CA GLN A 91 10.99 -3.09 -4.59
C GLN A 91 10.00 -4.08 -5.18
N ASN A 92 10.21 -5.38 -4.95
CA ASN A 92 9.29 -6.41 -5.44
C ASN A 92 7.90 -6.27 -4.81
N ALA A 93 7.80 -5.96 -3.50
CA ALA A 93 6.52 -5.81 -2.83
C ALA A 93 5.72 -4.59 -3.33
N GLU A 94 6.39 -3.47 -3.65
CA GLU A 94 5.75 -2.30 -4.26
C GLU A 94 5.25 -2.65 -5.68
N VAL A 95 6.08 -3.31 -6.47
CA VAL A 95 5.73 -3.73 -7.84
C VAL A 95 4.58 -4.73 -7.81
N ASP A 96 4.66 -5.76 -6.95
CA ASP A 96 3.60 -6.77 -6.80
C ASP A 96 2.28 -6.12 -6.34
N ALA A 97 2.34 -5.18 -5.40
CA ALA A 97 1.16 -4.43 -4.96
C ALA A 97 0.55 -3.61 -6.11
N LEU A 98 1.38 -2.92 -6.90
CA LEU A 98 0.92 -2.11 -8.03
C LEU A 98 0.17 -2.96 -9.07
N TYR A 99 0.74 -4.11 -9.48
CA TYR A 99 0.07 -5.04 -10.39
C TYR A 99 -1.23 -5.60 -9.82
N LEU A 100 -1.23 -5.96 -8.54
CA LEU A 100 -2.42 -6.48 -7.87
C LEU A 100 -3.54 -5.43 -7.85
N LEU A 101 -3.20 -4.19 -7.48
CA LEU A 101 -4.17 -3.12 -7.38
C LEU A 101 -4.72 -2.69 -8.75
N ALA A 102 -3.86 -2.58 -9.77
CA ALA A 102 -4.29 -2.32 -11.14
C ALA A 102 -5.28 -3.40 -11.61
N SER A 103 -4.96 -4.69 -11.38
CA SER A 103 -5.85 -5.80 -11.74
C SER A 103 -7.16 -5.83 -10.94
N ALA A 104 -7.17 -5.27 -9.73
CA ALA A 104 -8.36 -5.14 -8.88
C ALA A 104 -9.22 -3.90 -9.23
N GLY A 105 -8.87 -3.14 -10.26
CA GLY A 105 -9.59 -1.95 -10.69
C GLY A 105 -9.43 -0.75 -9.75
N VAL A 106 -8.35 -0.72 -8.96
CA VAL A 106 -7.95 0.47 -8.20
C VAL A 106 -7.27 1.45 -9.16
N ARG A 107 -7.58 2.73 -9.05
CA ARG A 107 -6.89 3.76 -9.82
C ARG A 107 -5.48 3.99 -9.28
N VAL A 108 -4.55 3.30 -9.91
CA VAL A 108 -3.09 3.40 -9.74
C VAL A 108 -2.45 3.51 -11.12
N PRO A 109 -1.23 4.05 -11.28
CA PRO A 109 -0.53 4.01 -12.57
C PRO A 109 -0.37 2.57 -13.07
N GLU A 110 -0.70 2.31 -14.33
CA GLU A 110 -0.57 0.98 -14.92
C GLU A 110 0.92 0.56 -14.99
N PRO A 111 1.31 -0.59 -14.40
CA PRO A 111 2.69 -1.06 -14.46
C PRO A 111 2.97 -1.82 -15.76
N PHE A 112 4.07 -1.48 -16.44
CA PHE A 112 4.51 -2.15 -17.68
C PHE A 112 5.69 -3.08 -17.48
N GLY A 113 6.40 -3.02 -16.36
CA GLY A 113 7.49 -3.92 -16.00
C GLY A 113 8.47 -3.31 -15.03
N CYS A 114 9.24 -4.19 -14.35
CA CYS A 114 10.32 -3.77 -13.47
C CYS A 114 11.60 -4.54 -13.83
N ILE A 115 12.61 -3.86 -14.33
CA ILE A 115 13.87 -4.43 -14.81
C ILE A 115 15.02 -3.70 -14.12
N ASP A 116 15.90 -4.45 -13.46
CA ASP A 116 17.11 -3.95 -12.79
C ASP A 116 16.90 -2.76 -11.86
N GLY A 117 15.73 -2.73 -11.17
CA GLY A 117 15.36 -1.65 -10.25
C GLY A 117 14.91 -0.38 -10.97
N VAL A 118 14.40 -0.52 -12.18
CA VAL A 118 13.66 0.49 -12.93
C VAL A 118 12.24 -0.02 -13.17
N LEU A 119 11.26 0.61 -12.53
CA LEU A 119 9.84 0.33 -12.75
C LEU A 119 9.34 1.25 -13.85
N LEU A 120 8.88 0.66 -14.97
CA LEU A 120 8.14 1.36 -16.01
C LEU A 120 6.65 1.30 -15.69
N MET A 121 6.01 2.45 -15.72
CA MET A 121 4.59 2.60 -15.44
C MET A 121 3.98 3.75 -16.24
N GLU A 122 2.67 3.85 -16.23
CA GLU A 122 1.92 4.93 -16.84
C GLU A 122 2.39 6.31 -16.35
N LEU A 123 2.51 7.25 -17.26
CA LEU A 123 2.68 8.67 -16.92
C LEU A 123 1.30 9.29 -16.76
N MET A 124 0.96 9.63 -15.52
CA MET A 124 -0.29 10.33 -15.24
C MET A 124 -0.25 11.76 -15.78
N THR A 125 -1.25 12.13 -16.60
CA THR A 125 -1.35 13.44 -17.22
C THR A 125 -2.68 14.13 -16.87
N ASP A 126 -2.69 15.46 -16.94
CA ASP A 126 -3.86 16.29 -16.65
C ASP A 126 -4.92 16.32 -17.78
N GLY A 127 -4.67 15.61 -18.89
CA GLY A 127 -5.53 15.63 -20.09
C GLY A 127 -5.26 16.81 -21.04
N GLU A 128 -4.51 17.82 -20.63
CA GLU A 128 -4.10 18.98 -21.44
C GLU A 128 -2.66 18.86 -21.98
N GLY A 129 -2.00 17.74 -21.69
CA GLY A 129 -0.61 17.44 -22.06
C GLY A 129 0.41 17.80 -20.98
N GLY A 130 -0.03 18.29 -19.84
CA GLY A 130 0.75 18.45 -18.62
C GLY A 130 0.80 17.16 -17.79
N ILE A 131 1.65 17.16 -16.76
CA ILE A 131 1.72 16.07 -15.79
C ILE A 131 0.64 16.29 -14.74
N ALA A 132 -0.08 15.22 -14.38
CA ALA A 132 -1.11 15.28 -13.35
C ALA A 132 -0.55 15.84 -12.03
N PRO A 133 -1.13 16.91 -11.47
CA PRO A 133 -0.70 17.50 -10.21
C PRO A 133 -0.98 16.56 -9.05
N ARG A 134 -0.31 16.79 -7.93
CA ARG A 134 -0.68 16.14 -6.67
C ARG A 134 -1.95 16.76 -6.12
N LEU A 135 -2.70 15.97 -5.41
CA LEU A 135 -3.87 16.43 -4.67
C LEU A 135 -3.53 17.61 -3.73
N ALA A 136 -2.35 17.57 -3.11
CA ALA A 136 -1.83 18.66 -2.27
C ALA A 136 -1.61 20.00 -2.99
N ASP A 137 -1.47 19.99 -4.31
CA ASP A 137 -1.09 21.15 -5.11
C ASP A 137 -2.29 21.81 -5.83
N ILE A 138 -3.51 21.26 -5.65
CA ILE A 138 -4.72 21.76 -6.28
C ILE A 138 -5.64 22.47 -5.27
N ALA A 139 -6.35 23.48 -5.76
CA ALA A 139 -7.49 24.06 -5.07
C ALA A 139 -8.77 23.48 -5.67
N MET A 140 -9.78 23.21 -4.84
CA MET A 140 -11.03 22.60 -5.26
C MET A 140 -12.22 23.26 -4.60
N THR A 141 -13.37 23.18 -5.25
CA THR A 141 -14.66 23.55 -4.66
C THR A 141 -15.13 22.48 -3.67
N GLU A 142 -16.16 22.79 -2.87
CA GLU A 142 -16.77 21.79 -1.97
C GLU A 142 -17.33 20.58 -2.75
N GLU A 143 -17.92 20.82 -3.93
CA GLU A 143 -18.50 19.78 -4.78
C GLU A 143 -17.41 18.84 -5.33
N GLU A 144 -16.33 19.38 -5.90
CA GLU A 144 -15.18 18.61 -6.36
C GLU A 144 -14.53 17.82 -5.22
N ALA A 145 -14.42 18.41 -4.02
CA ALA A 145 -13.88 17.73 -2.85
C ALA A 145 -14.72 16.53 -2.40
N LEU A 146 -16.05 16.65 -2.48
CA LEU A 146 -16.96 15.54 -2.15
C LEU A 146 -16.86 14.41 -3.20
N GLU A 147 -16.79 14.75 -4.49
CA GLU A 147 -16.65 13.78 -5.58
C GLU A 147 -15.31 13.05 -5.50
N ASP A 148 -14.19 13.78 -5.40
CA ASP A 148 -12.85 13.20 -5.33
C ASP A 148 -12.66 12.37 -4.06
N HIS A 149 -13.19 12.83 -2.92
CA HIS A 149 -13.19 12.04 -1.70
C HIS A 149 -13.93 10.71 -1.87
N ALA A 150 -15.09 10.71 -2.52
CA ALA A 150 -15.85 9.49 -2.76
C ALA A 150 -15.07 8.51 -3.65
N ILE A 151 -14.37 9.01 -4.69
CA ILE A 151 -13.51 8.21 -5.55
C ILE A 151 -12.35 7.62 -4.76
N VAL A 152 -11.66 8.40 -3.91
CA VAL A 152 -10.56 7.91 -3.06
C VAL A 152 -11.04 6.84 -2.10
N ILE A 153 -12.17 7.05 -1.40
CA ILE A 153 -12.75 6.06 -0.49
C ILE A 153 -13.08 4.76 -1.23
N GLN A 154 -13.68 4.85 -2.42
CA GLN A 154 -14.00 3.67 -3.23
C GLN A 154 -12.73 2.91 -3.66
N ASN A 155 -11.64 3.62 -3.99
CA ASN A 155 -10.36 2.99 -4.28
C ASN A 155 -9.77 2.30 -3.04
N ILE A 156 -9.88 2.91 -1.85
CA ILE A 156 -9.42 2.27 -0.59
C ILE A 156 -10.25 1.01 -0.28
N VAL A 157 -11.56 1.00 -0.54
CA VAL A 157 -12.42 -0.21 -0.43
C VAL A 157 -11.87 -1.33 -1.32
N ARG A 158 -11.60 -1.03 -2.61
CA ARG A 158 -11.05 -2.01 -3.55
C ARG A 158 -9.66 -2.51 -3.13
N MET A 159 -8.79 -1.61 -2.62
CA MET A 159 -7.49 -1.99 -2.06
C MET A 159 -7.64 -2.98 -0.93
N LEU A 160 -8.54 -2.71 0.03
CA LEU A 160 -8.77 -3.59 1.17
C LEU A 160 -9.37 -4.93 0.75
N CYS A 161 -10.29 -4.95 -0.23
CA CYS A 161 -10.80 -6.19 -0.84
C CYS A 161 -9.70 -7.00 -1.54
N ALA A 162 -8.70 -6.33 -2.13
CA ALA A 162 -7.50 -6.97 -2.69
C ALA A 162 -6.51 -7.42 -1.59
N GLY A 163 -6.81 -7.20 -0.31
CA GLY A 163 -5.97 -7.55 0.82
C GLY A 163 -4.79 -6.59 1.07
N ILE A 164 -4.84 -5.36 0.56
CA ILE A 164 -3.78 -4.36 0.65
C ILE A 164 -4.25 -3.13 1.41
N VAL A 165 -3.42 -2.66 2.34
CA VAL A 165 -3.52 -1.34 2.98
C VAL A 165 -2.32 -0.52 2.55
N HIS A 166 -2.53 0.76 2.17
CA HIS A 166 -1.47 1.65 1.67
C HIS A 166 -0.38 1.89 2.72
N GLY A 167 -0.79 2.20 3.94
CA GLY A 167 0.10 2.39 5.08
C GLY A 167 0.75 3.77 5.18
N ASP A 168 0.60 4.65 4.18
CA ASP A 168 1.12 6.03 4.19
C ASP A 168 0.33 6.93 3.22
N LEU A 169 -0.99 6.70 3.08
CA LEU A 169 -1.82 7.49 2.19
C LEU A 169 -2.00 8.90 2.75
N SER A 170 -1.73 9.89 1.90
CA SER A 170 -1.89 11.31 2.17
C SER A 170 -2.10 12.07 0.86
N GLU A 171 -2.44 13.34 0.95
CA GLU A 171 -2.60 14.25 -0.20
C GLU A 171 -1.37 14.34 -1.11
N PHE A 172 -0.19 13.96 -0.59
CA PHE A 172 1.06 13.91 -1.36
C PHE A 172 1.21 12.64 -2.20
N ASN A 173 0.45 11.58 -1.86
CA ASN A 173 0.48 10.27 -2.50
C ASN A 173 -0.78 10.00 -3.34
N VAL A 174 -1.44 11.07 -3.77
CA VAL A 174 -2.55 11.07 -4.71
C VAL A 174 -2.25 12.09 -5.80
N LEU A 175 -2.34 11.68 -7.08
CA LEU A 175 -2.36 12.58 -8.23
C LEU A 175 -3.82 12.79 -8.65
N VAL A 176 -4.09 13.88 -9.37
CA VAL A 176 -5.42 14.14 -9.95
C VAL A 176 -5.27 14.31 -11.45
N ASP A 177 -5.85 13.37 -12.20
CA ASP A 177 -5.93 13.44 -13.66
C ASP A 177 -7.32 13.91 -14.11
N GLN A 178 -7.58 13.92 -15.42
CA GLN A 178 -8.86 14.29 -15.98
C GLN A 178 -10.04 13.39 -15.55
N TYR A 179 -9.78 12.24 -14.94
CA TYR A 179 -10.79 11.28 -14.47
C TYR A 179 -10.88 11.22 -12.94
N GLY A 180 -10.11 12.06 -12.22
CA GLY A 180 -10.09 12.17 -10.78
C GLY A 180 -8.85 11.58 -10.10
N PRO A 181 -8.92 11.28 -8.80
CA PRO A 181 -7.80 10.84 -7.98
C PRO A 181 -7.18 9.50 -8.40
N VAL A 182 -5.85 9.44 -8.39
CA VAL A 182 -5.01 8.26 -8.70
C VAL A 182 -4.03 8.06 -7.54
N ILE A 183 -4.06 6.90 -6.91
CA ILE A 183 -3.19 6.56 -5.77
C ILE A 183 -1.81 6.16 -6.27
N ILE A 184 -0.76 6.73 -5.68
CA ILE A 184 0.64 6.45 -6.01
C ILE A 184 1.45 6.12 -4.77
N ASP A 185 2.68 5.63 -4.97
CA ASP A 185 3.72 5.44 -3.94
C ASP A 185 3.40 4.37 -2.88
N LEU A 186 3.46 3.10 -3.29
CA LEU A 186 3.09 1.90 -2.54
C LEU A 186 4.23 1.19 -1.75
N PRO A 187 5.42 1.75 -1.49
CA PRO A 187 6.50 1.02 -0.83
C PRO A 187 6.16 0.63 0.61
N GLN A 188 5.21 1.31 1.24
CA GLN A 188 4.75 1.05 2.60
C GLN A 188 3.49 0.16 2.65
N ALA A 189 2.98 -0.26 1.49
CA ALA A 189 1.80 -1.12 1.42
C ALA A 189 2.02 -2.44 2.17
N VAL A 190 1.00 -2.84 2.94
CA VAL A 190 1.01 -4.05 3.75
C VAL A 190 -0.17 -4.95 3.42
N ASN A 191 -0.01 -6.25 3.68
CA ASN A 191 -1.12 -7.19 3.55
C ASN A 191 -2.05 -7.06 4.76
N ALA A 192 -3.34 -6.82 4.51
CA ALA A 192 -4.35 -6.58 5.54
C ALA A 192 -4.53 -7.74 6.52
N ALA A 193 -4.45 -8.99 6.02
CA ALA A 193 -4.68 -10.18 6.83
C ALA A 193 -3.48 -10.64 7.65
N SER A 194 -2.24 -10.28 7.23
CA SER A 194 -1.00 -10.77 7.85
C SER A 194 -0.23 -9.73 8.65
N ASN A 195 -0.69 -8.49 8.69
CA ASN A 195 -0.07 -7.41 9.45
C ASN A 195 -0.98 -6.96 10.60
N ASN A 196 -0.52 -7.11 11.84
CA ASN A 196 -1.29 -6.76 13.04
C ASN A 196 -1.60 -5.26 13.16
N ASN A 197 -0.87 -4.41 12.43
CA ASN A 197 -1.08 -2.97 12.43
C ASN A 197 -1.97 -2.49 11.25
N ALA A 198 -2.43 -3.39 10.38
CA ALA A 198 -3.15 -3.03 9.16
C ALA A 198 -4.41 -2.19 9.46
N LYS A 199 -5.19 -2.55 10.49
CA LYS A 199 -6.36 -1.78 10.93
C LYS A 199 -6.00 -0.32 11.25
N SER A 200 -5.02 -0.12 12.11
CA SER A 200 -4.62 1.22 12.53
C SER A 200 -3.99 2.03 11.39
N MET A 201 -3.33 1.36 10.43
CA MET A 201 -2.81 1.99 9.23
C MET A 201 -3.94 2.43 8.30
N LEU A 202 -4.94 1.57 8.05
CA LEU A 202 -6.12 1.90 7.26
C LEU A 202 -6.89 3.08 7.86
N GLU A 203 -7.18 3.02 9.16
CA GLU A 203 -7.91 4.09 9.85
C GLU A 203 -7.17 5.43 9.76
N ARG A 204 -5.83 5.41 9.88
CA ARG A 204 -4.99 6.61 9.71
C ARG A 204 -5.01 7.12 8.26
N ASP A 205 -4.88 6.24 7.28
CA ASP A 205 -4.87 6.59 5.86
C ASP A 205 -6.21 7.25 5.47
N VAL A 206 -7.33 6.67 5.89
CA VAL A 206 -8.68 7.24 5.68
C VAL A 206 -8.85 8.57 6.44
N ASP A 207 -8.34 8.67 7.67
CA ASP A 207 -8.42 9.90 8.48
C ASP A 207 -7.60 11.04 7.85
N ASN A 208 -6.45 10.75 7.23
CA ASN A 208 -5.67 11.74 6.48
C ASN A 208 -6.49 12.31 5.31
N MET A 209 -7.15 11.45 4.53
CA MET A 209 -8.03 11.88 3.44
C MET A 209 -9.22 12.68 3.95
N ARG A 210 -9.88 12.21 5.02
CA ARG A 210 -10.98 12.91 5.67
C ARG A 210 -10.59 14.33 6.11
N ARG A 211 -9.40 14.49 6.69
CA ARG A 211 -8.91 15.81 7.14
C ARG A 211 -8.61 16.71 5.96
N TYR A 212 -7.90 16.23 4.97
CA TYR A 212 -7.54 17.02 3.80
C TYR A 212 -8.78 17.51 3.05
N PHE A 213 -9.67 16.59 2.64
CA PHE A 213 -10.88 16.97 1.93
C PHE A 213 -11.86 17.77 2.82
N GLY A 214 -11.81 17.55 4.13
CA GLY A 214 -12.61 18.30 5.11
C GLY A 214 -12.24 19.78 5.21
N GLU A 215 -11.08 20.22 4.72
CA GLU A 215 -10.73 21.64 4.60
C GLU A 215 -11.60 22.34 3.56
N PHE A 216 -12.02 21.62 2.51
CA PHE A 216 -12.86 22.11 1.42
C PHE A 216 -14.34 21.77 1.64
N ALA A 217 -14.63 20.58 2.18
CA ALA A 217 -15.97 20.06 2.45
C ALA A 217 -16.12 19.67 3.94
N PRO A 218 -16.47 20.62 4.85
CA PRO A 218 -16.50 20.40 6.30
C PRO A 218 -17.42 19.28 6.77
N SER A 219 -18.44 18.93 5.99
CA SER A 219 -19.34 17.80 6.26
C SER A 219 -18.61 16.46 6.40
N LEU A 220 -17.48 16.28 5.69
CA LEU A 220 -16.66 15.07 5.72
C LEU A 220 -16.00 14.84 7.08
N LEU A 221 -15.72 15.89 7.86
CA LEU A 221 -15.03 15.79 9.14
C LEU A 221 -15.77 14.93 10.19
N HIS A 222 -17.07 14.72 10.00
CA HIS A 222 -17.90 13.89 10.87
C HIS A 222 -18.04 12.43 10.40
N SER A 223 -17.37 12.05 9.33
CA SER A 223 -17.42 10.70 8.78
C SER A 223 -16.45 9.73 9.47
N HIS A 224 -16.78 8.44 9.44
CA HIS A 224 -16.03 7.36 10.07
C HIS A 224 -15.78 6.18 9.10
N TYR A 225 -15.52 6.48 7.83
CA TYR A 225 -15.34 5.49 6.76
C TYR A 225 -14.31 4.41 7.07
N GLY A 226 -13.19 4.74 7.72
CA GLY A 226 -12.15 3.77 8.03
C GLY A 226 -12.60 2.68 9.01
N LYS A 227 -13.37 3.06 10.04
CA LYS A 227 -13.92 2.12 11.02
C LYS A 227 -15.01 1.24 10.39
N GLU A 228 -15.94 1.85 9.65
CA GLU A 228 -17.01 1.15 8.92
C GLU A 228 -16.43 0.13 7.94
N MET A 229 -15.45 0.55 7.12
CA MET A 229 -14.77 -0.29 6.15
C MET A 229 -14.07 -1.49 6.79
N TRP A 230 -13.37 -1.27 7.91
CA TRP A 230 -12.66 -2.34 8.59
C TRP A 230 -13.62 -3.34 9.24
N GLU A 231 -14.73 -2.88 9.85
CA GLU A 231 -15.76 -3.78 10.42
C GLU A 231 -16.37 -4.69 9.35
N LEU A 232 -16.73 -4.12 8.18
CA LEU A 232 -17.23 -4.91 7.05
C LEU A 232 -16.19 -5.92 6.53
N TYR A 233 -14.91 -5.53 6.51
CA TYR A 233 -13.82 -6.41 6.11
C TYR A 233 -13.63 -7.58 7.09
N GLU A 234 -13.60 -7.31 8.41
CA GLU A 234 -13.48 -8.34 9.45
C GLU A 234 -14.65 -9.33 9.42
N ASN A 235 -15.85 -8.87 9.08
CA ASN A 235 -17.04 -9.69 8.96
C ASN A 235 -17.13 -10.44 7.62
N GLY A 236 -16.23 -10.16 6.65
CA GLY A 236 -16.29 -10.75 5.31
C GLY A 236 -17.43 -10.20 4.43
N GLU A 237 -17.97 -9.02 4.79
CA GLU A 237 -19.10 -8.37 4.12
C GLU A 237 -18.65 -7.30 3.12
N LEU A 238 -17.38 -6.85 3.18
CA LEU A 238 -16.85 -5.82 2.30
C LEU A 238 -16.69 -6.35 0.87
N GLN A 239 -17.28 -5.67 -0.10
CA GLN A 239 -17.17 -5.98 -1.53
C GLN A 239 -16.53 -4.80 -2.28
N PRO A 240 -15.91 -5.01 -3.47
CA PRO A 240 -15.24 -3.95 -4.23
C PRO A 240 -16.14 -2.78 -4.64
N ASP A 241 -17.44 -2.97 -4.69
CA ASP A 241 -18.48 -1.98 -5.02
C ASP A 241 -19.31 -1.54 -3.80
N THR A 242 -18.91 -1.93 -2.58
CA THR A 242 -19.58 -1.50 -1.35
C THR A 242 -19.57 0.02 -1.24
N VAL A 243 -20.75 0.61 -1.13
CA VAL A 243 -20.95 2.04 -0.87
C VAL A 243 -21.04 2.23 0.64
N LEU A 244 -20.05 2.91 1.21
CA LEU A 244 -20.01 3.20 2.63
C LEU A 244 -20.89 4.38 2.98
N THR A 245 -21.41 4.39 4.22
CA THR A 245 -22.28 5.44 4.72
C THR A 245 -21.53 6.57 5.44
N GLY A 246 -20.28 6.33 5.82
CA GLY A 246 -19.48 7.20 6.67
C GLY A 246 -19.95 7.21 8.12
N ARG A 247 -20.88 6.33 8.49
CA ARG A 247 -21.46 6.23 9.85
C ARG A 247 -20.94 4.96 10.51
N PHE A 248 -20.39 5.12 11.69
CA PHE A 248 -19.94 4.01 12.51
C PHE A 248 -20.52 4.15 13.90
N LYS A 249 -21.17 3.09 14.39
CA LYS A 249 -21.58 2.97 15.79
C LYS A 249 -20.74 1.85 16.39
N GLU A 250 -19.94 2.16 17.37
CA GLU A 250 -19.27 1.12 18.14
C GLU A 250 -20.30 0.11 18.62
N SER A 251 -20.15 -1.14 18.13
CA SER A 251 -20.94 -2.24 18.66
C SER A 251 -20.56 -2.41 20.13
N THR A 252 -21.46 -2.05 21.03
CA THR A 252 -21.35 -2.33 22.47
C THR A 252 -21.59 -3.80 22.80
N LYS A 253 -21.48 -4.72 21.83
CA LYS A 253 -21.36 -6.13 22.15
C LYS A 253 -20.08 -6.31 22.95
N ALA A 254 -20.22 -6.30 24.28
CA ALA A 254 -19.16 -6.81 25.14
C ALA A 254 -18.74 -8.16 24.54
N ALA A 255 -17.43 -8.28 24.24
CA ALA A 255 -16.90 -9.58 23.83
C ALA A 255 -17.44 -10.58 24.85
N ASP A 256 -18.05 -11.66 24.37
CA ASP A 256 -18.53 -12.74 25.24
C ASP A 256 -17.30 -13.47 25.81
N VAL A 257 -16.66 -12.77 26.75
CA VAL A 257 -15.47 -13.24 27.48
C VAL A 257 -15.82 -14.54 28.21
N GLY A 258 -17.11 -14.75 28.55
CA GLY A 258 -17.60 -15.97 29.19
C GLY A 258 -17.43 -17.20 28.31
N SER A 259 -17.89 -17.13 27.04
CA SER A 259 -17.78 -18.27 26.12
C SER A 259 -16.34 -18.57 25.71
N VAL A 260 -15.47 -17.56 25.57
CA VAL A 260 -14.06 -17.74 25.28
C VAL A 260 -13.31 -18.34 26.47
N MET A 261 -13.61 -17.90 27.70
CA MET A 261 -13.02 -18.51 28.92
C MET A 261 -13.47 -19.95 29.10
N GLU A 262 -14.72 -20.28 28.84
CA GLU A 262 -15.21 -21.68 28.88
C GLU A 262 -14.50 -22.57 27.85
N GLN A 263 -14.25 -22.07 26.64
CA GLN A 263 -13.48 -22.80 25.61
C GLN A 263 -12.02 -23.00 26.01
N ILE A 264 -11.39 -22.00 26.60
CA ILE A 264 -10.01 -22.09 27.11
C ILE A 264 -9.93 -23.09 28.26
N GLU A 265 -10.87 -23.06 29.21
CA GLU A 265 -10.91 -24.02 30.31
C GLU A 265 -11.19 -25.44 29.83
N ALA A 266 -12.08 -25.64 28.85
CA ALA A 266 -12.34 -26.92 28.25
C ALA A 266 -11.09 -27.50 27.55
N ALA A 267 -10.41 -26.69 26.72
CA ALA A 267 -9.17 -27.10 26.06
C ALA A 267 -8.04 -27.42 27.05
N ARG A 268 -7.95 -26.69 28.16
CA ARG A 268 -6.95 -26.94 29.21
C ARG A 268 -7.23 -28.28 29.92
N LYS A 269 -8.48 -28.58 30.28
CA LYS A 269 -8.88 -29.85 30.89
C LYS A 269 -8.62 -31.03 29.96
N GLU A 270 -8.84 -30.85 28.66
CA GLU A 270 -8.59 -31.90 27.66
C GLU A 270 -7.08 -32.18 27.52
N GLU A 271 -6.24 -31.17 27.54
CA GLU A 271 -4.78 -31.34 27.50
C GLU A 271 -4.23 -31.91 28.79
N GLU A 272 -4.73 -31.53 29.96
CA GLU A 272 -4.35 -32.12 31.26
C GLU A 272 -4.72 -33.63 31.30
N ALA A 273 -5.94 -34.01 30.84
CA ALA A 273 -6.36 -35.39 30.75
C ALA A 273 -5.55 -36.22 29.73
N ARG A 274 -5.10 -35.60 28.65
CA ARG A 274 -4.21 -36.22 27.67
C ARG A 274 -2.80 -36.47 28.25
N GLN A 275 -2.28 -35.54 28.99
CA GLN A 275 -0.98 -35.71 29.65
C GLN A 275 -1.02 -36.76 30.77
N GLU A 276 -2.10 -36.88 31.53
CA GLU A 276 -2.29 -37.94 32.51
C GLU A 276 -2.32 -39.35 31.85
N ARG A 277 -3.06 -39.50 30.76
CA ARG A 277 -3.08 -40.81 30.03
C ARG A 277 -1.71 -41.19 29.47
N LEU A 278 -0.90 -40.20 29.04
CA LEU A 278 0.47 -40.46 28.58
C LEU A 278 1.37 -40.92 29.70
N ARG A 279 1.23 -40.34 30.91
CA ARG A 279 2.01 -40.73 32.12
C ARG A 279 1.62 -42.12 32.62
N GLU A 280 0.35 -42.50 32.54
CA GLU A 280 -0.13 -43.84 32.93
C GLU A 280 0.32 -44.94 31.95
N ASN A 281 0.54 -44.61 30.66
CA ASN A 281 1.05 -45.55 29.66
C ASN A 281 2.57 -45.74 29.68
N ASP A 282 3.31 -44.83 30.32
CA ASP A 282 4.80 -44.89 30.48
C ASP A 282 5.24 -45.48 31.84
N ALA A 283 4.30 -45.88 32.73
CA ALA A 283 4.55 -46.50 34.01
C ALA A 283 4.20 -48.00 33.98
#